data_a769923ff97da350aa21d06d7bdf6e1f
#
_entry.id   a769923ff97da350aa21d06d7bdf6e1f
#
_cell.length_a   1.000
_cell.length_b   1.000
_cell.length_c   1.000
_cell.angle_alpha   90.00
_cell.angle_beta   90.00
_cell.angle_gamma   90.00
#
_symmetry.space_group_name_H-M   'P 1'
#
loop_
_entity.id
_entity.type
_entity.pdbx_description
1 polymer ?
#
loop_
_entity_poly.entity_id
_entity_poly.type
_entity_poly.pdbx_seq_one_letter_code
_entity_poly.pdbx_strand_id
1 'polypeptide(L)'
;MINGKCCEIGKRFINLLAIVVTIQCTAYTHSNNLTASGVMPAVGHCAVDRINGQWIPFGTRITTEDGRTLVVTDRFGDSRNNCLDIFMQTEDECWKFGRRNLVCRVELP
;
A
#
# COMPACT_ATOMS: atom_id res chain seq x y z
N MET A 1 -5.25 32.57 9.18
CA MET A 1 -5.16 31.89 8.67
C MET A 1 -5.07 31.43 8.65
N ILE A 2 -4.84 31.72 8.80
CA ILE A 2 -4.67 30.97 8.51
C ILE A 2 -4.44 30.67 9.14
N ASN A 3 -4.40 30.89 9.98
CA ASN A 3 -4.11 30.40 10.21
C ASN A 3 -4.21 30.06 10.71
N GLY A 4 -4.00 30.80 11.36
CA GLY A 4 -3.87 30.28 11.82
C GLY A 4 -4.45 29.81 11.94
N LYS A 5 -4.70 29.75 12.55
CA LYS A 5 -5.14 28.84 11.82
C LYS A 5 -4.30 27.93 11.06
N CYS A 6 -3.08 27.96 11.11
CA CYS A 6 -2.16 27.22 10.30
C CYS A 6 -2.15 25.75 10.64
N CYS A 7 -2.19 25.40 11.90
CA CYS A 7 -2.22 24.00 12.31
C CYS A 7 -3.41 23.26 11.77
N GLU A 8 -4.53 23.89 11.84
CA GLU A 8 -5.74 23.28 11.38
C GLU A 8 -5.73 23.10 9.87
N ILE A 9 -5.20 24.10 9.15
CA ILE A 9 -5.02 23.99 7.72
C ILE A 9 -4.11 22.83 7.37
N GLY A 10 -3.04 22.65 8.14
CA GLY A 10 -2.13 21.51 7.93
C GLY A 10 -2.82 20.18 8.10
N LYS A 11 -3.66 20.03 9.10
CA LYS A 11 -4.40 18.79 9.29
C LYS A 11 -5.33 18.50 8.13
N ARG A 12 -5.97 19.52 7.58
CA ARG A 12 -6.84 19.36 6.43
C ARG A 12 -6.05 18.89 5.21
N PHE A 13 -4.87 19.45 4.99
CA PHE A 13 -4.02 19.06 3.87
C PHE A 13 -3.58 17.63 4.01
N ILE A 14 -3.26 17.16 5.21
CA ILE A 14 -2.92 15.77 5.45
C ILE A 14 -4.08 14.85 5.03
N ASN A 15 -5.30 15.21 5.39
CA ASN A 15 -6.47 14.44 5.02
C ASN A 15 -6.69 14.41 3.51
N LEU A 16 -6.36 15.50 2.82
CA LEU A 16 -6.51 15.58 1.37
C LEU A 16 -5.48 14.72 0.63
N LEU A 17 -4.43 14.24 1.32
CA LEU A 17 -3.45 13.33 0.72
C LEU A 17 -3.92 11.88 0.73
N ALA A 18 -5.07 11.60 1.31
CA ALA A 18 -5.64 10.26 1.30
C ALA A 18 -6.65 10.13 0.17
N ILE A 19 -6.59 9.00 -0.53
CA ILE A 19 -7.55 8.69 -1.58
C ILE A 19 -8.14 7.31 -1.33
N VAL A 20 -9.33 7.09 -1.90
CA VAL A 20 -10.01 5.80 -1.85
C VAL A 20 -10.11 5.28 -3.27
N VAL A 21 -9.64 4.07 -3.50
CA VAL A 21 -9.55 3.50 -4.85
C VAL A 21 -9.69 1.98 -4.78
N THR A 22 -10.30 1.39 -5.81
CA THR A 22 -10.38 -0.06 -5.92
C THR A 22 -9.09 -0.57 -6.55
N ILE A 23 -8.46 -1.55 -5.89
CA ILE A 23 -7.16 -2.08 -6.29
C ILE A 23 -7.27 -3.60 -6.44
N GLN A 24 -6.62 -4.14 -7.47
CA GLN A 24 -6.50 -5.58 -7.64
C GLN A 24 -5.41 -6.09 -6.70
N CYS A 25 -5.80 -6.96 -5.77
CA CYS A 25 -4.91 -7.45 -4.73
C CYS A 25 -4.58 -8.92 -4.94
N THR A 26 -3.30 -9.24 -4.77
CA THR A 26 -2.76 -10.59 -4.77
C THR A 26 -1.92 -10.77 -3.51
N ALA A 27 -1.32 -11.92 -3.32
CA ALA A 27 -0.50 -12.19 -2.15
C ALA A 27 0.78 -12.92 -2.52
N TYR A 28 1.84 -12.65 -1.76
CA TYR A 28 3.13 -13.33 -1.93
C TYR A 28 3.70 -13.67 -0.56
N THR A 29 4.69 -14.56 -0.54
CA THR A 29 5.34 -14.95 0.70
C THR A 29 6.87 -14.91 0.54
N HIS A 30 7.59 -15.50 1.48
CA HIS A 30 9.06 -15.45 1.55
C HIS A 30 9.73 -15.87 0.25
N SER A 31 10.71 -15.06 -0.18
CA SER A 31 11.53 -15.36 -1.35
C SER A 31 13.02 -15.36 -1.02
N ASN A 32 13.38 -15.15 0.26
CA ASN A 32 14.76 -15.02 0.74
C ASN A 32 15.49 -13.79 0.18
N ASN A 33 14.75 -12.84 -0.35
CA ASN A 33 15.30 -11.59 -0.90
C ASN A 33 14.80 -10.40 -0.13
N LEU A 34 15.59 -9.33 -0.09
CA LEU A 34 15.15 -8.05 0.44
C LEU A 34 14.10 -7.45 -0.50
N THR A 35 13.22 -6.64 0.05
CA THR A 35 12.30 -5.83 -0.73
C THR A 35 13.06 -4.74 -1.47
N ALA A 36 12.41 -4.08 -2.43
CA ALA A 36 13.02 -2.99 -3.19
C ALA A 36 13.47 -1.84 -2.29
N SER A 37 12.83 -1.65 -1.13
CA SER A 37 13.23 -0.61 -0.16
C SER A 37 14.39 -1.05 0.73
N GLY A 38 14.86 -2.29 0.61
CA GLY A 38 16.02 -2.78 1.33
C GLY A 38 15.73 -3.44 2.66
N VAL A 39 14.47 -3.77 2.95
CA VAL A 39 14.09 -4.47 4.20
C VAL A 39 13.59 -5.87 3.90
N MET A 40 13.66 -6.75 4.87
CA MET A 40 13.08 -8.09 4.73
C MET A 40 11.55 -7.97 4.71
N PRO A 41 10.88 -8.71 3.83
CA PRO A 41 9.41 -8.70 3.82
C PRO A 41 8.86 -9.26 5.13
N ALA A 42 7.77 -8.67 5.59
CA ALA A 42 7.12 -9.06 6.85
C ALA A 42 5.61 -8.81 6.73
N VAL A 43 4.86 -9.40 7.65
CA VAL A 43 3.42 -9.14 7.75
C VAL A 43 3.22 -7.63 7.94
N GLY A 44 2.30 -7.05 7.16
CA GLY A 44 2.09 -5.61 7.11
C GLY A 44 2.82 -4.92 5.97
N HIS A 45 3.59 -5.65 5.17
CA HIS A 45 4.29 -5.11 4.00
C HIS A 45 3.53 -5.45 2.72
N CYS A 46 3.69 -4.60 1.71
CA CYS A 46 3.10 -4.85 0.39
C CYS A 46 3.97 -4.25 -0.72
N ALA A 47 3.73 -4.74 -1.93
CA ALA A 47 4.36 -4.22 -3.14
C ALA A 47 3.34 -3.44 -3.93
N VAL A 48 3.73 -2.25 -4.39
CA VAL A 48 2.93 -1.39 -5.25
C VAL A 48 3.87 -0.63 -6.16
N ASP A 49 3.50 -0.49 -7.43
CA ASP A 49 4.22 0.40 -8.34
C ASP A 49 3.46 1.71 -8.47
N ARG A 50 2.30 1.70 -9.12
CA ARG A 50 1.51 2.91 -9.39
C ARG A 50 0.08 2.75 -8.92
N ILE A 51 -0.52 3.88 -8.54
CA ILE A 51 -1.95 3.97 -8.27
C ILE A 51 -2.46 5.20 -9.01
N ASN A 52 -3.50 5.03 -9.82
CA ASN A 52 -4.05 6.08 -10.68
C ASN A 52 -2.95 6.74 -11.53
N GLY A 53 -2.05 5.91 -12.05
CA GLY A 53 -0.97 6.35 -12.94
C GLY A 53 0.22 7.01 -12.25
N GLN A 54 0.22 7.13 -10.94
CA GLN A 54 1.30 7.82 -10.21
C GLN A 54 2.12 6.83 -9.40
N TRP A 55 3.45 6.98 -9.43
CA TRP A 55 4.35 6.19 -8.60
C TRP A 55 4.05 6.43 -7.13
N ILE A 56 3.97 5.35 -6.37
CA ILE A 56 3.66 5.40 -4.95
C ILE A 56 4.96 5.32 -4.15
N PRO A 57 5.27 6.29 -3.29
CA PRO A 57 6.51 6.24 -2.50
C PRO A 57 6.49 5.10 -1.49
N PHE A 58 7.68 4.57 -1.18
CA PHE A 58 7.82 3.68 -0.03
C PHE A 58 7.37 4.40 1.23
N GLY A 59 6.75 3.67 2.14
CA GLY A 59 6.20 4.25 3.36
C GLY A 59 4.74 4.67 3.25
N THR A 60 4.18 4.64 2.03
CA THR A 60 2.75 4.88 1.84
C THR A 60 1.96 3.81 2.60
N ARG A 61 0.91 4.26 3.30
CA ARG A 61 0.05 3.35 4.07
C ARG A 61 -1.20 3.04 3.27
N ILE A 62 -1.54 1.76 3.21
CA ILE A 62 -2.74 1.30 2.51
C ILE A 62 -3.59 0.50 3.48
N THR A 63 -4.84 0.92 3.67
CA THR A 63 -5.81 0.21 4.49
C THR A 63 -6.86 -0.40 3.57
N THR A 64 -7.00 -1.71 3.64
CA THR A 64 -7.94 -2.44 2.78
C THR A 64 -9.29 -2.60 3.45
N GLU A 65 -10.34 -2.76 2.65
CA GLU A 65 -11.70 -2.91 3.17
C GLU A 65 -11.87 -4.17 4.02
N ASP A 66 -11.01 -5.16 3.86
CA ASP A 66 -11.03 -6.37 4.68
C ASP A 66 -10.20 -6.23 5.97
N GLY A 67 -9.79 -5.01 6.31
CA GLY A 67 -9.24 -4.72 7.63
C GLY A 67 -7.73 -4.79 7.75
N ARG A 68 -6.98 -4.87 6.64
CA ARG A 68 -5.52 -4.87 6.69
C ARG A 68 -4.98 -3.46 6.64
N THR A 69 -3.93 -3.20 7.40
CA THR A 69 -3.14 -1.96 7.30
C THR A 69 -1.75 -2.36 6.82
N LEU A 70 -1.34 -1.79 5.68
CA LEU A 70 -0.13 -2.20 4.98
C LEU A 70 0.75 -1.01 4.71
N VAL A 71 2.07 -1.25 4.65
CA VAL A 71 3.05 -0.23 4.29
C VAL A 71 3.74 -0.69 3.00
N VAL A 72 3.86 0.22 2.05
CA VAL A 72 4.52 -0.07 0.78
C VAL A 72 6.02 -0.12 1.00
N THR A 73 6.61 -1.30 0.80
CA THR A 73 8.05 -1.53 0.97
C THR A 73 8.69 -2.14 -0.27
N ASP A 74 7.90 -2.53 -1.26
CA ASP A 74 8.39 -3.29 -2.40
C ASP A 74 7.73 -2.86 -3.69
N ARG A 75 8.25 -3.38 -4.80
CA ARG A 75 7.77 -3.11 -6.16
C ARG A 75 7.49 -4.40 -6.90
N PHE A 76 6.55 -4.34 -7.86
CA PHE A 76 6.38 -5.43 -8.84
C PHE A 76 7.54 -5.43 -9.83
N GLY A 77 8.00 -4.23 -10.21
CA GLY A 77 9.12 -4.11 -11.14
C GLY A 77 8.71 -3.90 -12.60
N ASP A 78 7.42 -3.86 -12.92
CA ASP A 78 6.93 -3.70 -14.29
C ASP A 78 5.99 -2.51 -14.47
N SER A 79 6.04 -1.55 -13.54
CA SER A 79 5.23 -0.31 -13.58
C SER A 79 3.73 -0.58 -13.55
N ARG A 80 3.33 -1.62 -12.85
CA ARG A 80 1.94 -2.06 -12.77
C ARG A 80 1.07 -1.00 -12.10
N ASN A 81 -0.12 -0.76 -12.66
CA ASN A 81 -1.02 0.27 -12.15
C ASN A 81 -2.20 -0.35 -11.41
N ASN A 82 -2.54 0.22 -10.24
CA ASN A 82 -3.67 -0.21 -9.41
C ASN A 82 -3.63 -1.70 -9.06
N CYS A 83 -2.43 -2.19 -8.75
CA CYS A 83 -2.20 -3.54 -8.28
C CYS A 83 -1.45 -3.50 -6.95
N LEU A 84 -1.77 -4.42 -6.09
CA LEU A 84 -1.21 -4.52 -4.74
C LEU A 84 -0.88 -5.98 -4.48
N ASP A 85 0.35 -6.26 -4.03
CA ASP A 85 0.76 -7.61 -3.67
C ASP A 85 1.05 -7.62 -2.17
N ILE A 86 0.29 -8.41 -1.42
CA ILE A 86 0.31 -8.40 0.04
C ILE A 86 1.21 -9.52 0.53
N PHE A 87 2.18 -9.18 1.38
CA PHE A 87 3.00 -10.21 2.00
C PHE A 87 2.17 -11.01 2.99
N MET A 88 2.25 -12.34 2.89
CA MET A 88 1.62 -13.26 3.82
C MET A 88 2.66 -14.28 4.30
N GLN A 89 2.44 -14.80 5.50
CA GLN A 89 3.42 -15.61 6.20
C GLN A 89 3.67 -16.95 5.51
N THR A 90 2.63 -17.53 4.88
CA THR A 90 2.70 -18.86 4.30
C THR A 90 2.12 -18.89 2.90
N GLU A 91 2.55 -19.89 2.10
CA GLU A 91 1.97 -20.14 0.79
C GLU A 91 0.48 -20.45 0.88
N ASP A 92 0.08 -21.19 1.91
CA ASP A 92 -1.32 -21.56 2.10
C ASP A 92 -2.20 -20.32 2.25
N GLU A 93 -1.74 -19.33 3.02
CA GLU A 93 -2.44 -18.06 3.14
C GLU A 93 -2.54 -17.35 1.79
N CYS A 94 -1.48 -17.37 1.01
CA CYS A 94 -1.48 -16.75 -0.32
C CYS A 94 -2.51 -17.42 -1.23
N TRP A 95 -2.55 -18.74 -1.25
CA TRP A 95 -3.52 -19.49 -2.05
C TRP A 95 -4.96 -19.19 -1.63
N LYS A 96 -5.21 -19.13 -0.33
CA LYS A 96 -6.53 -18.84 0.19
C LYS A 96 -6.96 -17.41 -0.13
N PHE A 97 -6.04 -16.48 -0.10
CA PHE A 97 -6.33 -15.09 -0.45
C PHE A 97 -6.68 -14.98 -1.94
N GLY A 98 -5.88 -15.59 -2.80
CA GLY A 98 -6.08 -15.59 -4.23
C GLY A 98 -5.92 -14.21 -4.84
N ARG A 99 -6.87 -13.85 -5.70
CA ARG A 99 -6.90 -12.54 -6.36
C ARG A 99 -8.26 -11.93 -6.13
N ARG A 100 -8.29 -10.71 -5.63
CA ARG A 100 -9.55 -10.03 -5.34
C ARG A 100 -9.39 -8.53 -5.51
N ASN A 101 -10.49 -7.87 -5.86
CA ASN A 101 -10.54 -6.42 -5.94
C ASN A 101 -11.03 -5.89 -4.61
N LEU A 102 -10.24 -5.02 -3.98
CA LEU A 102 -10.58 -4.44 -2.69
C LEU A 102 -10.59 -2.93 -2.79
N VAL A 103 -11.54 -2.32 -2.10
CA VAL A 103 -11.53 -0.87 -1.90
C VAL A 103 -10.46 -0.57 -0.85
N CYS A 104 -9.56 0.33 -1.19
CA CYS A 104 -8.41 0.66 -0.35
C CYS A 104 -8.34 2.16 -0.12
N ARG A 105 -7.94 2.53 1.11
CA ARG A 105 -7.59 3.90 1.45
C ARG A 105 -6.07 4.01 1.37
N VAL A 106 -5.59 4.97 0.58
CA VAL A 106 -4.15 5.18 0.34
C VAL A 106 -3.74 6.50 0.94
N GLU A 107 -2.76 6.47 1.84
CA GLU A 107 -2.24 7.65 2.52
C GLU A 107 -0.75 7.77 2.27
N LEU A 108 -0.34 8.85 1.60
CA LEU A 108 1.07 9.10 1.33
C LEU A 108 1.84 9.34 2.64
N PRO A 109 3.16 9.06 2.66
CA PRO A 109 3.95 9.22 3.87
C PRO A 109 4.08 10.67 4.30
#